data_df3966abe98ded3c0cb587b6480d56d4
#
_entry.id   df3966abe98ded3c0cb587b6480d56d4
#
_cell.length_a   1.000
_cell.length_b   1.000
_cell.length_c   1.000
_cell.angle_alpha   90.00
_cell.angle_beta   90.00
_cell.angle_gamma   90.00
#
_symmetry.space_group_name_H-M   'P 1'
#
loop_
_entity.id
_entity.type
_entity.pdbx_description
1 polymer ?
#
loop_
_entity_poly.entity_id
_entity_poly.type
_entity_poly.pdbx_seq_one_letter_code
_entity_poly.pdbx_strand_id
1 'polypeptide(L)'
;CWDMLRRKVAQAALPEGASHPIIKDDFGYVFGMFYALTGDGLSERELADYAELIQREVNNIESVERVDLYGKRPECIYISLLQDRMANLGVKPAEVLATFNGQNKTTYSGYFDNGNQRIRLNVTDKLKSVEDIGQMLIQGHDDDQLRLSDIAHIEKGYEQPTRNALYRNDQRSIGILVAASSDADIVKVGREVDRKMEQLKTERLPAGTQVEKVFFQPQRVGESLGTFV
;
A
#
# COMPACT_ATOMS: atom_id res chain seq x y z
N CYS A 1 26.15 9.57 -7.36
CA CYS A 1 25.59 9.51 -8.73
C CYS A 1 24.07 9.71 -8.76
N TRP A 2 23.30 8.98 -7.98
CA TRP A 2 21.84 9.03 -7.99
C TRP A 2 21.26 10.40 -7.63
N ASP A 3 21.82 11.13 -6.66
CA ASP A 3 21.36 12.46 -6.27
C ASP A 3 21.56 13.51 -7.37
N MET A 4 22.59 13.33 -8.18
CA MET A 4 22.81 14.19 -9.34
C MET A 4 21.79 13.88 -10.44
N LEU A 5 21.44 12.62 -10.65
CA LEU A 5 20.39 12.21 -11.60
C LEU A 5 19.03 12.77 -11.16
N ARG A 6 18.66 12.60 -9.88
CA ARG A 6 17.39 13.16 -9.34
C ARG A 6 17.30 14.67 -9.56
N ARG A 7 18.39 15.40 -9.27
CA ARG A 7 18.43 16.87 -9.51
C ARG A 7 18.31 17.24 -10.98
N LYS A 8 18.98 16.50 -11.87
CA LYS A 8 18.92 16.77 -13.32
C LYS A 8 17.54 16.47 -13.90
N VAL A 9 16.92 15.37 -13.48
CA VAL A 9 15.56 15.00 -13.90
C VAL A 9 14.53 16.00 -13.37
N ALA A 10 14.66 16.46 -12.13
CA ALA A 10 13.78 17.48 -11.56
C ALA A 10 13.89 18.86 -12.25
N GLN A 11 15.04 19.15 -12.88
CA GLN A 11 15.29 20.40 -13.64
C GLN A 11 14.91 20.29 -15.13
N ALA A 12 14.57 19.09 -15.61
CA ALA A 12 14.23 18.91 -17.02
C ALA A 12 12.90 19.60 -17.34
N ALA A 13 12.92 20.47 -18.35
CA ALA A 13 11.69 21.05 -18.88
C ALA A 13 10.92 19.96 -19.65
N LEU A 14 9.73 19.66 -19.20
CA LEU A 14 8.87 18.66 -19.82
C LEU A 14 7.89 19.34 -20.78
N PRO A 15 7.55 18.68 -21.90
CA PRO A 15 6.48 19.15 -22.78
C PRO A 15 5.14 19.24 -22.04
N GLU A 16 4.26 20.10 -22.51
CA GLU A 16 2.91 20.25 -21.98
C GLU A 16 2.15 18.92 -22.10
N GLY A 17 1.54 18.45 -20.99
CA GLY A 17 0.86 17.15 -20.91
C GLY A 17 1.74 15.94 -20.56
N ALA A 18 3.06 16.10 -20.45
CA ALA A 18 3.93 15.03 -19.99
C ALA A 18 3.87 14.87 -18.45
N SER A 19 3.77 13.61 -17.99
CA SER A 19 3.88 13.29 -16.57
C SER A 19 5.33 13.45 -16.10
N HIS A 20 5.51 13.84 -14.82
CA HIS A 20 6.84 13.86 -14.21
C HIS A 20 7.50 12.47 -14.26
N PRO A 21 8.78 12.37 -14.71
CA PRO A 21 9.49 11.11 -14.76
C PRO A 21 9.71 10.57 -13.35
N ILE A 22 9.45 9.27 -13.18
CA ILE A 22 9.67 8.55 -11.93
C ILE A 22 11.05 7.88 -12.01
N ILE A 23 11.95 8.25 -11.11
CA ILE A 23 13.25 7.59 -11.00
C ILE A 23 13.09 6.38 -10.08
N LYS A 24 13.35 5.20 -10.63
CA LYS A 24 13.44 3.96 -9.86
C LYS A 24 14.90 3.64 -9.62
N ASP A 25 15.35 3.73 -8.39
CA ASP A 25 16.71 3.44 -7.93
C ASP A 25 16.79 2.30 -6.91
N ASP A 26 15.66 1.62 -6.72
CA ASP A 26 15.46 0.53 -5.76
C ASP A 26 15.58 -0.89 -6.38
N PHE A 27 16.12 -1.00 -7.61
CA PHE A 27 16.28 -2.28 -8.31
C PHE A 27 17.50 -3.12 -7.84
N GLY A 28 18.31 -2.59 -6.95
CA GLY A 28 19.50 -3.26 -6.42
C GLY A 28 19.22 -4.28 -5.31
N TYR A 29 18.03 -4.30 -4.74
CA TYR A 29 17.70 -5.21 -3.64
C TYR A 29 17.46 -6.64 -4.14
N VAL A 30 18.18 -7.60 -3.53
CA VAL A 30 17.97 -9.02 -3.77
C VAL A 30 17.20 -9.60 -2.59
N PHE A 31 15.95 -9.94 -2.82
CA PHE A 31 15.10 -10.56 -1.80
C PHE A 31 15.42 -12.07 -1.72
N GLY A 32 16.38 -12.40 -0.86
CA GLY A 32 16.83 -13.77 -0.64
C GLY A 32 15.89 -14.62 0.21
N MET A 33 14.91 -14.01 0.88
CA MET A 33 13.95 -14.71 1.73
C MET A 33 12.54 -14.22 1.41
N PHE A 34 11.62 -15.17 1.22
CA PHE A 34 10.22 -14.90 0.93
C PHE A 34 9.35 -15.79 1.80
N TYR A 35 8.51 -15.16 2.61
CA TYR A 35 7.52 -15.82 3.45
C TYR A 35 6.11 -15.44 2.97
N ALA A 36 5.17 -16.36 3.12
CA ALA A 36 3.74 -16.11 2.91
C ALA A 36 3.03 -16.13 4.27
N LEU A 37 2.37 -15.03 4.59
CA LEU A 37 1.51 -14.89 5.77
C LEU A 37 0.08 -15.17 5.35
N THR A 38 -0.56 -16.16 5.98
CA THR A 38 -1.99 -16.46 5.87
C THR A 38 -2.64 -16.40 7.24
N GLY A 39 -3.95 -16.20 7.29
CA GLY A 39 -4.69 -16.19 8.55
C GLY A 39 -6.11 -16.69 8.32
N ASP A 40 -6.47 -17.79 8.98
CA ASP A 40 -7.83 -18.29 8.93
C ASP A 40 -8.77 -17.43 9.78
N GLY A 41 -9.88 -16.99 9.17
CA GLY A 41 -10.85 -16.13 9.82
C GLY A 41 -10.42 -14.65 9.99
N LEU A 42 -9.23 -14.25 9.56
CA LEU A 42 -8.79 -12.85 9.59
C LEU A 42 -9.34 -12.07 8.40
N SER A 43 -9.77 -10.83 8.67
CA SER A 43 -10.06 -9.85 7.63
C SER A 43 -8.79 -9.44 6.89
N GLU A 44 -8.93 -8.89 5.67
CA GLU A 44 -7.77 -8.36 4.91
C GLU A 44 -7.00 -7.28 5.67
N ARG A 45 -7.70 -6.49 6.47
CA ARG A 45 -7.10 -5.45 7.32
C ARG A 45 -6.23 -6.05 8.42
N GLU A 46 -6.78 -7.00 9.19
CA GLU A 46 -6.04 -7.65 10.26
C GLU A 46 -4.81 -8.38 9.72
N LEU A 47 -4.95 -9.07 8.59
CA LEU A 47 -3.82 -9.71 7.93
C LEU A 47 -2.74 -8.70 7.50
N ALA A 48 -3.16 -7.53 7.00
CA ALA A 48 -2.23 -6.44 6.64
C ALA A 48 -1.54 -5.85 7.87
N ASP A 49 -2.28 -5.64 8.97
CA ASP A 49 -1.73 -5.09 10.22
C ASP A 49 -0.67 -6.04 10.81
N TYR A 50 -0.90 -7.38 10.77
CA TYR A 50 0.09 -8.38 11.18
C TYR A 50 1.29 -8.44 10.23
N ALA A 51 1.07 -8.32 8.92
CA ALA A 51 2.17 -8.25 7.96
C ALA A 51 3.07 -7.03 8.21
N GLU A 52 2.48 -5.86 8.50
CA GLU A 52 3.21 -4.66 8.87
C GLU A 52 3.94 -4.78 10.21
N LEU A 53 3.33 -5.47 11.19
CA LEU A 53 4.01 -5.79 12.44
C LEU A 53 5.27 -6.61 12.17
N ILE A 54 5.16 -7.67 11.37
CA ILE A 54 6.31 -8.52 11.00
C ILE A 54 7.35 -7.68 10.24
N GLN A 55 6.92 -6.87 9.28
CA GLN A 55 7.81 -6.00 8.51
C GLN A 55 8.65 -5.10 9.42
N ARG A 56 8.02 -4.41 10.37
CA ARG A 56 8.71 -3.54 11.32
C ARG A 56 9.71 -4.29 12.19
N GLU A 57 9.31 -5.44 12.72
CA GLU A 57 10.12 -6.24 13.62
C GLU A 57 11.32 -6.88 12.92
N VAL A 58 11.14 -7.35 11.69
CA VAL A 58 12.23 -7.94 10.89
C VAL A 58 13.16 -6.86 10.36
N ASN A 59 12.63 -5.70 10.00
CA ASN A 59 13.44 -4.57 9.53
C ASN A 59 14.38 -4.00 10.60
N ASN A 60 14.14 -4.30 11.88
CA ASN A 60 15.01 -3.93 13.00
C ASN A 60 16.22 -4.86 13.17
N ILE A 61 16.35 -5.94 12.41
CA ILE A 61 17.49 -6.83 12.42
C ILE A 61 18.66 -6.13 11.69
N GLU A 62 19.82 -5.99 12.34
CA GLU A 62 20.97 -5.18 11.88
C GLU A 62 21.42 -5.45 10.44
N SER A 63 21.39 -6.71 10.02
CA SER A 63 21.84 -7.12 8.69
C SER A 63 20.71 -7.25 7.67
N VAL A 64 19.50 -6.84 8.00
CA VAL A 64 18.38 -6.72 7.07
C VAL A 64 18.39 -5.32 6.49
N GLU A 65 18.51 -5.22 5.18
CA GLU A 65 18.52 -3.93 4.47
C GLU A 65 17.13 -3.43 4.15
N ARG A 66 16.23 -4.37 3.78
CA ARG A 66 14.86 -4.01 3.38
C ARG A 66 13.90 -5.16 3.56
N VAL A 67 12.67 -4.81 3.99
CA VAL A 67 11.53 -5.73 4.02
C VAL A 67 10.37 -5.12 3.27
N ASP A 68 9.92 -5.78 2.21
CA ASP A 68 8.77 -5.36 1.42
C ASP A 68 7.59 -6.31 1.62
N LEU A 69 6.38 -5.74 1.52
CA LEU A 69 5.13 -6.49 1.55
C LEU A 69 4.57 -6.62 0.12
N TYR A 70 4.21 -7.83 -0.27
CA TYR A 70 3.59 -8.13 -1.55
C TYR A 70 2.18 -8.69 -1.37
N GLY A 71 1.24 -8.23 -2.19
CA GLY A 71 -0.14 -8.72 -2.13
C GLY A 71 -1.02 -7.99 -1.12
N LYS A 72 -0.50 -7.03 -0.36
CA LYS A 72 -1.31 -6.14 0.46
C LYS A 72 -2.18 -5.27 -0.45
N ARG A 73 -3.49 -5.22 -0.19
CA ARG A 73 -4.40 -4.31 -0.90
C ARG A 73 -4.42 -2.95 -0.22
N PRO A 74 -4.19 -1.86 -0.97
CA PRO A 74 -4.36 -0.52 -0.44
C PRO A 74 -5.81 -0.28 -0.03
N GLU A 75 -6.01 0.26 1.18
CA GLU A 75 -7.30 0.81 1.59
C GLU A 75 -7.57 2.09 0.80
N CYS A 76 -8.81 2.31 0.44
CA CYS A 76 -9.26 3.51 -0.23
C CYS A 76 -10.65 3.92 0.28
N ILE A 77 -11.02 5.16 0.04
CA ILE A 77 -12.36 5.65 0.31
C ILE A 77 -13.08 5.83 -1.02
N TYR A 78 -14.24 5.21 -1.14
CA TYR A 78 -15.13 5.36 -2.28
C TYR A 78 -16.15 6.43 -1.99
N ILE A 79 -16.28 7.37 -2.92
CA ILE A 79 -17.28 8.42 -2.87
C ILE A 79 -18.19 8.23 -4.08
N SER A 80 -19.41 7.81 -3.82
CA SER A 80 -20.45 7.60 -4.84
C SER A 80 -21.40 8.79 -4.85
N LEU A 81 -21.34 9.60 -5.90
CA LEU A 81 -22.15 10.79 -6.05
C LEU A 81 -23.61 10.40 -6.35
N LEU A 82 -24.55 10.98 -5.61
CA LEU A 82 -25.99 10.76 -5.74
C LEU A 82 -26.58 11.79 -6.72
N GLN A 83 -26.73 11.40 -7.99
CA GLN A 83 -27.14 12.30 -9.07
C GLN A 83 -28.45 13.01 -8.79
N ASP A 84 -29.45 12.30 -8.24
CA ASP A 84 -30.75 12.90 -7.93
C ASP A 84 -30.63 14.01 -6.86
N ARG A 85 -29.81 13.80 -5.84
CA ARG A 85 -29.56 14.80 -4.81
C ARG A 85 -28.79 15.99 -5.35
N MET A 86 -27.77 15.74 -6.17
CA MET A 86 -26.99 16.79 -6.81
C MET A 86 -27.85 17.65 -7.72
N ALA A 87 -28.74 17.04 -8.53
CA ALA A 87 -29.67 17.76 -9.39
C ALA A 87 -30.64 18.64 -8.58
N ASN A 88 -31.19 18.11 -7.49
CA ASN A 88 -32.10 18.85 -6.62
C ASN A 88 -31.42 20.03 -5.88
N LEU A 89 -30.15 19.90 -5.57
CA LEU A 89 -29.36 20.91 -4.86
C LEU A 89 -28.53 21.80 -5.82
N GLY A 90 -28.67 21.61 -7.12
CA GLY A 90 -28.00 22.42 -8.15
C GLY A 90 -26.47 22.28 -8.19
N VAL A 91 -25.93 21.16 -7.64
CA VAL A 91 -24.49 20.91 -7.59
C VAL A 91 -24.04 20.18 -8.85
N LYS A 92 -22.96 20.65 -9.47
CA LYS A 92 -22.36 19.99 -10.64
C LYS A 92 -21.22 19.08 -10.22
N PRO A 93 -21.02 17.90 -10.86
CA PRO A 93 -19.88 17.00 -10.57
C PRO A 93 -18.52 17.70 -10.67
N ALA A 94 -18.38 18.65 -11.57
CA ALA A 94 -17.16 19.42 -11.74
C ALA A 94 -16.81 20.29 -10.52
N GLU A 95 -17.80 20.81 -9.81
CA GLU A 95 -17.63 21.62 -8.59
C GLU A 95 -17.15 20.75 -7.43
N VAL A 96 -17.68 19.54 -7.31
CA VAL A 96 -17.22 18.54 -6.34
C VAL A 96 -15.74 18.22 -6.60
N LEU A 97 -15.38 17.93 -7.84
CA LEU A 97 -13.97 17.66 -8.24
C LEU A 97 -13.07 18.86 -7.98
N ALA A 98 -13.51 20.08 -8.30
CA ALA A 98 -12.76 21.29 -8.06
C ALA A 98 -12.46 21.51 -6.55
N THR A 99 -13.43 21.20 -5.68
CA THR A 99 -13.25 21.28 -4.23
C THR A 99 -12.20 20.29 -3.75
N PHE A 100 -12.25 19.02 -4.22
CA PHE A 100 -11.21 18.04 -3.91
C PHE A 100 -9.83 18.48 -4.40
N ASN A 101 -9.75 19.01 -5.63
CA ASN A 101 -8.50 19.51 -6.21
C ASN A 101 -7.96 20.74 -5.47
N GLY A 102 -8.83 21.60 -4.97
CA GLY A 102 -8.45 22.80 -4.22
C GLY A 102 -7.95 22.50 -2.82
N GLN A 103 -8.55 21.54 -2.13
CA GLN A 103 -8.19 21.18 -0.75
C GLN A 103 -7.01 20.22 -0.65
N ASN A 104 -6.77 19.41 -1.67
CA ASN A 104 -5.68 18.43 -1.71
C ASN A 104 -4.61 18.80 -2.75
N LYS A 105 -3.77 19.76 -2.45
CA LYS A 105 -2.61 20.10 -3.33
C LYS A 105 -1.48 19.06 -3.30
N THR A 106 -1.71 17.84 -2.80
CA THR A 106 -0.68 16.81 -2.72
C THR A 106 -1.15 15.54 -3.45
N THR A 107 -0.60 15.36 -4.64
CA THR A 107 -0.46 14.12 -5.45
C THR A 107 -1.70 13.25 -5.63
N TYR A 108 -2.34 13.40 -6.78
CA TYR A 108 -3.44 12.55 -7.26
C TYR A 108 -2.94 11.37 -8.08
N SER A 109 -3.45 10.19 -7.72
CA SER A 109 -3.51 9.05 -8.65
C SER A 109 -4.98 8.61 -8.71
N GLY A 110 -5.80 9.29 -9.51
CA GLY A 110 -7.22 8.99 -9.63
C GLY A 110 -7.59 8.54 -11.02
N TYR A 111 -8.50 7.58 -11.12
CA TYR A 111 -9.22 7.24 -12.34
C TYR A 111 -10.63 7.81 -12.28
N PHE A 112 -11.05 8.42 -13.38
CA PHE A 112 -12.41 8.88 -13.62
C PHE A 112 -13.12 7.84 -14.48
N ASP A 113 -14.24 7.26 -14.02
CA ASP A 113 -15.06 6.37 -14.81
C ASP A 113 -16.43 7.00 -15.07
N ASN A 114 -16.82 7.05 -16.34
CA ASN A 114 -17.90 7.90 -16.83
C ASN A 114 -19.28 7.21 -16.89
N GLY A 115 -19.47 6.10 -16.17
CA GLY A 115 -20.72 5.33 -16.23
C GLY A 115 -21.65 5.46 -15.03
N ASN A 116 -21.14 5.59 -13.85
CA ASN A 116 -21.71 6.02 -12.57
C ASN A 116 -20.49 6.58 -11.84
N GLN A 117 -20.39 7.89 -11.71
CA GLN A 117 -19.18 8.58 -11.28
C GLN A 117 -18.69 8.09 -9.92
N ARG A 118 -17.74 7.16 -9.89
CA ARG A 118 -17.09 6.65 -8.71
C ARG A 118 -15.70 7.24 -8.63
N ILE A 119 -15.49 8.16 -7.69
CA ILE A 119 -14.21 8.83 -7.47
C ILE A 119 -13.45 8.06 -6.40
N ARG A 120 -12.21 7.73 -6.68
CA ARG A 120 -11.30 7.09 -5.73
C ARG A 120 -10.33 8.12 -5.18
N LEU A 121 -10.27 8.23 -3.86
CA LEU A 121 -9.27 9.02 -3.14
C LEU A 121 -8.24 8.09 -2.49
N ASN A 122 -6.97 8.35 -2.76
CA ASN A 122 -5.90 7.82 -1.91
C ASN A 122 -5.77 8.74 -0.71
N VAL A 123 -5.98 8.20 0.48
CA VAL A 123 -5.95 8.95 1.73
C VAL A 123 -4.52 9.35 2.04
N THR A 124 -4.20 10.61 1.86
CA THR A 124 -3.00 11.23 2.43
C THR A 124 -3.33 11.78 3.81
N ASP A 125 -2.34 11.94 4.68
CA ASP A 125 -2.42 12.21 6.13
C ASP A 125 -3.43 13.25 6.66
N LYS A 126 -4.14 13.97 5.82
CA LYS A 126 -5.06 15.04 6.21
C LYS A 126 -6.53 14.66 6.28
N LEU A 127 -6.96 13.60 5.55
CA LEU A 127 -8.36 13.13 5.55
C LEU A 127 -8.36 11.68 6.03
N LYS A 128 -8.46 11.49 7.35
CA LYS A 128 -8.26 10.18 7.99
C LYS A 128 -9.53 9.35 8.19
N SER A 129 -10.70 9.97 8.09
CA SER A 129 -11.96 9.27 8.34
C SER A 129 -13.00 9.53 7.26
N VAL A 130 -13.97 8.62 7.16
CA VAL A 130 -15.16 8.78 6.33
C VAL A 130 -15.96 10.00 6.79
N GLU A 131 -15.99 10.22 8.09
CA GLU A 131 -16.68 11.34 8.74
C GLU A 131 -16.07 12.67 8.34
N ASP A 132 -14.72 12.80 8.37
CA ASP A 132 -14.03 14.03 7.98
C ASP A 132 -14.31 14.38 6.52
N ILE A 133 -14.28 13.38 5.65
CA ILE A 133 -14.59 13.55 4.22
C ILE A 133 -16.05 13.95 4.04
N GLY A 134 -16.97 13.34 4.78
CA GLY A 134 -18.39 13.66 4.74
C GLY A 134 -18.72 15.10 5.16
N GLN A 135 -17.93 15.68 6.07
CA GLN A 135 -18.08 17.06 6.53
C GLN A 135 -17.46 18.11 5.59
N MET A 136 -16.78 17.69 4.53
CA MET A 136 -16.22 18.64 3.55
C MET A 136 -17.33 19.51 2.95
N LEU A 137 -17.09 20.82 2.92
CA LEU A 137 -18.03 21.78 2.35
C LEU A 137 -17.84 21.87 0.84
N ILE A 138 -18.93 21.69 0.13
CA ILE A 138 -19.03 21.84 -1.32
C ILE A 138 -19.88 23.08 -1.61
N GLN A 139 -19.49 23.85 -2.59
CA GLN A 139 -20.28 25.01 -3.02
C GLN A 139 -21.47 24.53 -3.86
N GLY A 140 -22.67 24.86 -3.40
CA GLY A 140 -23.92 24.62 -4.11
C GLY A 140 -24.33 25.77 -5.01
N HIS A 141 -25.60 25.76 -5.43
CA HIS A 141 -26.22 26.87 -6.16
C HIS A 141 -26.40 28.06 -5.22
N ASP A 142 -26.27 29.28 -5.72
CA ASP A 142 -26.47 30.54 -4.96
C ASP A 142 -25.56 30.73 -3.71
N ASP A 143 -24.31 30.28 -3.76
CA ASP A 143 -23.34 30.34 -2.66
C ASP A 143 -23.70 29.52 -1.40
N ASP A 144 -24.69 28.64 -1.48
CA ASP A 144 -25.03 27.72 -0.40
C ASP A 144 -23.88 26.73 -0.16
N GLN A 145 -23.51 26.54 1.11
CA GLN A 145 -22.52 25.55 1.51
C GLN A 145 -23.22 24.26 1.90
N LEU A 146 -22.92 23.19 1.17
CA LEU A 146 -23.45 21.83 1.40
C LEU A 146 -22.34 20.92 1.90
N ARG A 147 -22.68 19.91 2.68
CA ARG A 147 -21.73 18.87 3.06
C ARG A 147 -21.67 17.81 1.96
N LEU A 148 -20.50 17.24 1.77
CA LEU A 148 -20.34 16.14 0.82
C LEU A 148 -21.27 14.95 1.15
N SER A 149 -21.50 14.67 2.43
CA SER A 149 -22.46 13.64 2.88
C SER A 149 -23.90 13.86 2.41
N ASP A 150 -24.28 15.09 2.07
CA ASP A 150 -25.62 15.41 1.59
C ASP A 150 -25.84 14.96 0.14
N ILE A 151 -24.76 14.90 -0.64
CA ILE A 151 -24.78 14.60 -2.07
C ILE A 151 -24.01 13.31 -2.46
N ALA A 152 -23.39 12.64 -1.51
CA ALA A 152 -22.60 11.45 -1.76
C ALA A 152 -22.78 10.37 -0.70
N HIS A 153 -22.63 9.11 -1.11
CA HIS A 153 -22.41 7.98 -0.22
C HIS A 153 -20.91 7.74 -0.11
N ILE A 154 -20.39 7.65 1.13
CA ILE A 154 -18.95 7.55 1.41
C ILE A 154 -18.71 6.28 2.19
N GLU A 155 -17.84 5.42 1.68
CA GLU A 155 -17.51 4.13 2.31
C GLU A 155 -16.00 3.81 2.22
N LYS A 156 -15.49 3.12 3.24
CA LYS A 156 -14.14 2.51 3.17
C LYS A 156 -14.19 1.23 2.37
N GLY A 157 -13.16 1.00 1.60
CA GLY A 157 -13.01 -0.23 0.84
C GLY A 157 -11.56 -0.49 0.47
N TYR A 158 -11.37 -1.45 -0.40
CA TYR A 158 -10.04 -1.79 -0.94
C TYR A 158 -9.98 -1.50 -2.42
N GLU A 159 -8.76 -1.20 -2.90
CA GLU A 159 -8.53 -0.94 -4.32
C GLU A 159 -9.07 -2.05 -5.22
N GLN A 160 -9.89 -1.67 -6.20
CA GLN A 160 -10.39 -2.54 -7.25
C GLN A 160 -10.07 -1.93 -8.64
N PRO A 161 -9.67 -2.75 -9.62
CA PRO A 161 -9.36 -4.18 -9.52
C PRO A 161 -8.10 -4.44 -8.68
N THR A 162 -8.04 -5.61 -8.03
CA THR A 162 -6.86 -6.02 -7.26
C THR A 162 -5.69 -6.24 -8.21
N ARG A 163 -4.65 -5.41 -8.10
CA ARG A 163 -3.49 -5.48 -9.02
C ARG A 163 -2.49 -6.56 -8.62
N ASN A 164 -2.22 -6.68 -7.32
CA ASN A 164 -1.22 -7.60 -6.77
C ASN A 164 -1.88 -8.47 -5.73
N ALA A 165 -2.34 -9.65 -6.12
CA ALA A 165 -2.91 -10.63 -5.22
C ALA A 165 -1.94 -11.80 -5.05
N LEU A 166 -1.72 -12.24 -3.81
CA LEU A 166 -1.01 -13.45 -3.49
C LEU A 166 -1.98 -14.44 -2.83
N TYR A 167 -1.95 -15.68 -3.30
CA TYR A 167 -2.72 -16.77 -2.73
C TYR A 167 -1.77 -17.92 -2.37
N ARG A 168 -2.03 -18.54 -1.24
CA ARG A 168 -1.35 -19.72 -0.79
C ARG A 168 -2.38 -20.75 -0.37
N ASN A 169 -2.38 -21.93 -1.01
CA ASN A 169 -3.38 -23.00 -0.75
C ASN A 169 -4.82 -22.46 -0.79
N ASP A 170 -5.18 -21.73 -1.83
CA ASP A 170 -6.47 -21.06 -2.06
C ASP A 170 -6.87 -20.00 -1.01
N GLN A 171 -6.00 -19.72 -0.03
CA GLN A 171 -6.19 -18.66 0.94
C GLN A 171 -5.48 -17.37 0.51
N ARG A 172 -6.12 -16.24 0.78
CA ARG A 172 -5.51 -14.93 0.61
C ARG A 172 -4.29 -14.82 1.51
N SER A 173 -3.17 -14.37 0.95
CA SER A 173 -1.92 -14.24 1.68
C SER A 173 -1.23 -12.91 1.41
N ILE A 174 -0.35 -12.51 2.32
CA ILE A 174 0.56 -11.38 2.12
C ILE A 174 1.99 -11.93 2.14
N GLY A 175 2.73 -11.61 1.09
CA GLY A 175 4.13 -11.97 0.97
C GLY A 175 5.01 -11.00 1.76
N ILE A 176 5.97 -11.53 2.49
CA ILE A 176 6.98 -10.77 3.22
C ILE A 176 8.32 -11.10 2.56
N LEU A 177 8.88 -10.12 1.88
CA LEU A 177 10.13 -10.24 1.14
C LEU A 177 11.24 -9.57 1.93
N VAL A 178 12.30 -10.30 2.24
CA VAL A 178 13.43 -9.81 3.04
C VAL A 178 14.69 -9.80 2.20
N ALA A 179 15.32 -8.64 2.12
CA ALA A 179 16.63 -8.44 1.52
C ALA A 179 17.67 -8.25 2.63
N ALA A 180 18.74 -9.02 2.57
CA ALA A 180 19.91 -8.82 3.43
C ALA A 180 20.84 -7.79 2.82
N SER A 181 21.66 -7.14 3.67
CA SER A 181 22.73 -6.25 3.22
C SER A 181 23.73 -6.99 2.35
N SER A 182 24.27 -6.32 1.35
CA SER A 182 25.12 -6.94 0.32
C SER A 182 26.44 -7.53 0.86
N ASP A 183 26.89 -7.05 2.01
CA ASP A 183 28.10 -7.46 2.72
C ASP A 183 27.82 -8.45 3.86
N ALA A 184 26.55 -8.79 4.11
CA ALA A 184 26.16 -9.66 5.20
C ALA A 184 26.25 -11.15 4.84
N ASP A 185 26.57 -11.98 5.83
CA ASP A 185 26.44 -13.43 5.73
C ASP A 185 24.97 -13.83 5.68
N ILE A 186 24.49 -14.17 4.48
CA ILE A 186 23.08 -14.53 4.24
C ILE A 186 22.61 -15.70 5.11
N VAL A 187 23.50 -16.66 5.45
CA VAL A 187 23.14 -17.82 6.30
C VAL A 187 22.90 -17.36 7.74
N LYS A 188 23.72 -16.43 8.23
CA LYS A 188 23.58 -15.86 9.57
C LYS A 188 22.31 -15.02 9.66
N VAL A 189 22.10 -14.11 8.69
CA VAL A 189 20.88 -13.28 8.61
C VAL A 189 19.64 -14.15 8.55
N GLY A 190 19.65 -15.20 7.72
CA GLY A 190 18.54 -16.13 7.60
C GLY A 190 18.16 -16.78 8.93
N ARG A 191 19.15 -17.17 9.73
CA ARG A 191 18.90 -17.73 11.07
C ARG A 191 18.30 -16.71 12.04
N GLU A 192 18.73 -15.47 11.97
CA GLU A 192 18.18 -14.38 12.80
C GLU A 192 16.74 -14.04 12.42
N VAL A 193 16.47 -13.95 11.10
CA VAL A 193 15.12 -13.72 10.57
C VAL A 193 14.17 -14.87 10.96
N ASP A 194 14.61 -16.12 10.79
CA ASP A 194 13.81 -17.29 11.19
C ASP A 194 13.48 -17.29 12.68
N ARG A 195 14.47 -17.01 13.52
CA ARG A 195 14.24 -16.93 14.99
C ARG A 195 13.23 -15.85 15.32
N LYS A 196 13.33 -14.68 14.65
CA LYS A 196 12.39 -13.57 14.85
C LYS A 196 11.00 -13.94 14.38
N MET A 197 10.87 -14.61 13.22
CA MET A 197 9.58 -15.09 12.72
C MET A 197 8.89 -16.07 13.68
N GLU A 198 9.63 -17.04 14.22
CA GLU A 198 9.09 -18.01 15.19
C GLU A 198 8.72 -17.32 16.51
N GLN A 199 9.50 -16.35 16.97
CA GLN A 199 9.15 -15.55 18.14
C GLN A 199 7.84 -14.79 17.90
N LEU A 200 7.71 -14.08 16.78
CA LEU A 200 6.50 -13.32 16.46
C LEU A 200 5.27 -14.21 16.34
N LYS A 201 5.43 -15.37 15.70
CA LYS A 201 4.36 -16.37 15.57
C LYS A 201 3.84 -16.85 16.92
N THR A 202 4.72 -17.02 17.90
CA THR A 202 4.36 -17.52 19.23
C THR A 202 3.80 -16.43 20.14
N GLU A 203 4.35 -15.21 20.06
CA GLU A 203 4.10 -14.16 21.05
C GLU A 203 3.09 -13.09 20.57
N ARG A 204 2.98 -12.86 19.26
CA ARG A 204 2.29 -11.70 18.71
C ARG A 204 1.21 -11.99 17.69
N LEU A 205 1.29 -13.13 17.01
CA LEU A 205 0.30 -13.48 16.00
C LEU A 205 -0.83 -14.30 16.61
N PRO A 206 -2.09 -14.09 16.18
CA PRO A 206 -3.22 -14.85 16.69
C PRO A 206 -3.17 -16.32 16.25
N ALA A 207 -3.85 -17.17 17.00
CA ALA A 207 -4.06 -18.56 16.61
C ALA A 207 -4.75 -18.62 15.25
N GLY A 208 -4.31 -19.54 14.37
CA GLY A 208 -4.80 -19.65 13.00
C GLY A 208 -3.97 -18.86 11.97
N THR A 209 -3.02 -18.04 12.41
CA THR A 209 -2.05 -17.41 11.50
C THR A 209 -0.93 -18.39 11.16
N GLN A 210 -0.55 -18.43 9.88
CA GLN A 210 0.57 -19.23 9.42
C GLN A 210 1.57 -18.35 8.69
N VAL A 211 2.84 -18.55 8.99
CA VAL A 211 3.97 -17.93 8.29
C VAL A 211 4.78 -19.06 7.66
N GLU A 212 4.71 -19.19 6.35
CA GLU A 212 5.37 -20.25 5.61
C GLU A 212 6.50 -19.72 4.75
N LYS A 213 7.62 -20.45 4.68
CA LYS A 213 8.71 -20.17 3.76
C LYS A 213 8.30 -20.56 2.35
N VAL A 214 8.30 -19.60 1.42
CA VAL A 214 8.08 -19.83 -0.01
C VAL A 214 9.41 -19.99 -0.72
N PHE A 215 10.38 -19.13 -0.39
CA PHE A 215 11.73 -19.18 -0.89
C PHE A 215 12.71 -18.76 0.21
N PHE A 216 13.80 -19.52 0.39
CA PHE A 216 14.73 -19.29 1.46
C PHE A 216 16.16 -19.60 1.01
N GLN A 217 16.84 -18.59 0.42
CA GLN A 217 18.20 -18.68 -0.07
C GLN A 217 19.23 -19.10 1.00
N PRO A 218 19.12 -18.63 2.28
CA PRO A 218 20.06 -19.01 3.34
C PRO A 218 20.23 -20.52 3.52
N GLN A 219 19.13 -21.27 3.40
CA GLN A 219 19.19 -22.73 3.51
C GLN A 219 19.96 -23.36 2.34
N ARG A 220 19.67 -22.92 1.10
CA ARG A 220 20.34 -23.44 -0.10
C ARG A 220 21.85 -23.18 -0.09
N VAL A 221 22.22 -21.98 0.35
CA VAL A 221 23.65 -21.60 0.50
C VAL A 221 24.31 -22.46 1.59
N GLY A 222 23.64 -22.62 2.75
CA GLY A 222 24.16 -23.44 3.85
C GLY A 222 24.33 -24.91 3.46
N GLU A 223 23.40 -25.51 2.74
CA GLU A 223 23.48 -26.89 2.21
C GLU A 223 24.63 -27.04 1.21
N SER A 224 24.81 -26.06 0.32
CA SER A 224 25.92 -26.07 -0.66
C SER A 224 27.26 -26.00 0.04
N LEU A 225 27.43 -25.15 1.05
CA LEU A 225 28.69 -25.05 1.81
C LEU A 225 28.98 -26.34 2.61
N GLY A 226 27.94 -26.98 3.17
CA GLY A 226 28.07 -28.25 3.89
C GLY A 226 28.48 -29.44 3.00
N THR A 227 28.27 -29.36 1.69
CA THR A 227 28.67 -30.42 0.73
C THR A 227 30.14 -30.34 0.35
N PHE A 228 30.82 -29.19 0.60
CA PHE A 228 32.23 -28.97 0.29
C PHE A 228 33.18 -29.25 1.48
N VAL A 229 32.65 -29.64 2.63
CA VAL A 229 33.39 -30.03 3.84
C VAL A 229 33.22 -31.53 4.07
#